data_46e99c7feab10176ed5710647eeefe57
#
_entry.id   46e99c7feab10176ed5710647eeefe57
#
_cell.length_a   1.000
_cell.length_b   1.000
_cell.length_c   1.000
_cell.angle_alpha   90.00
_cell.angle_beta   90.00
_cell.angle_gamma   90.00
#
_symmetry.space_group_name_H-M   'P 1'
#
loop_
_entity.id
_entity.type
_entity.pdbx_description
1 polymer ?
#
loop_
_entity_poly.entity_id
_entity_poly.type
_entity_poly.pdbx_seq_one_letter_code
_entity_poly.pdbx_strand_id
1 'polypeptide(L)'
;AKERGFRAWGGRVNLSPAEDVLISVERPQRLDTFEQMVASILSKKAAAGSTHLVVDIPVGPTAKVRSQSDAVRLRKLFEYVARHLGLVTTIVLSDGSQPVGRGVGPVLEARDVMAVLRGEDDAPGDLREHAVILAGHMLEFDPALEGGRGYARALELLASGAALAAMERIIEAQGRRAVPPRLGAHSFDVLAP
;
A
#
# COMPACT_ATOMS: atom_id res chain seq x y z
N ALA A 1 -16.15 -10.34 10.19
CA ALA A 1 -16.44 -9.04 9.56
C ALA A 1 -17.31 -9.27 8.32
N LYS A 2 -18.41 -8.53 8.15
CA LYS A 2 -19.34 -8.67 7.02
C LYS A 2 -18.66 -8.48 5.65
N GLU A 3 -17.68 -7.58 5.56
CA GLU A 3 -17.14 -7.11 4.28
C GLU A 3 -15.78 -7.74 3.92
N ARG A 4 -15.27 -8.69 4.68
CA ARG A 4 -14.00 -9.39 4.45
C ARG A 4 -12.78 -8.45 4.21
N GLY A 5 -12.92 -7.16 4.51
CA GLY A 5 -11.90 -6.14 4.33
C GLY A 5 -12.10 -4.99 5.30
N PHE A 6 -11.02 -4.34 5.66
CA PHE A 6 -11.04 -3.12 6.45
C PHE A 6 -9.79 -2.28 6.16
N ARG A 7 -9.87 -1.01 6.48
CA ARG A 7 -8.70 -0.12 6.52
C ARG A 7 -8.47 0.35 7.95
N ALA A 8 -7.25 0.23 8.41
CA ALA A 8 -6.86 0.71 9.71
C ALA A 8 -5.48 1.37 9.64
N TRP A 9 -5.31 2.42 10.43
CA TRP A 9 -3.98 2.97 10.65
C TRP A 9 -3.22 2.11 11.66
N GLY A 10 -2.05 1.60 11.25
CA GLY A 10 -1.24 0.66 12.04
C GLY A 10 -0.92 1.14 13.45
N GLY A 11 -0.70 2.45 13.65
CA GLY A 11 -0.45 3.04 14.95
C GLY A 11 -1.64 2.98 15.94
N ARG A 12 -2.88 2.73 15.44
CA ARG A 12 -4.06 2.58 16.32
C ARG A 12 -4.40 1.14 16.67
N VAL A 13 -3.99 0.20 15.84
CA VAL A 13 -4.32 -1.23 16.04
C VAL A 13 -3.31 -1.97 16.92
N ASN A 14 -2.25 -1.28 17.34
CA ASN A 14 -1.26 -1.76 18.33
C ASN A 14 -0.76 -3.19 18.05
N LEU A 15 -0.47 -3.49 16.77
CA LEU A 15 -0.08 -4.83 16.31
C LEU A 15 1.31 -5.24 16.81
N SER A 16 2.17 -4.28 17.12
CA SER A 16 3.54 -4.52 17.58
C SER A 16 4.02 -3.41 18.51
N PRO A 17 3.54 -3.38 19.77
CA PRO A 17 3.90 -2.32 20.74
C PRO A 17 5.40 -2.19 20.97
N ALA A 18 6.10 -3.33 21.03
CA ALA A 18 7.56 -3.36 21.22
C ALA A 18 8.30 -2.65 20.06
N GLU A 19 7.79 -2.78 18.84
CA GLU A 19 8.37 -2.12 17.68
C GLU A 19 8.16 -0.61 17.71
N ASP A 20 7.00 -0.13 18.14
CA ASP A 20 6.74 1.31 18.26
C ASP A 20 7.73 1.97 19.23
N VAL A 21 8.10 1.26 20.30
CA VAL A 21 9.17 1.68 21.23
C VAL A 21 10.52 1.66 20.55
N LEU A 22 10.89 0.58 19.84
CA LEU A 22 12.15 0.47 19.11
C LEU A 22 12.29 1.59 18.08
N ILE A 23 11.28 1.83 17.26
CA ILE A 23 11.26 2.92 16.25
C ILE A 23 11.48 4.28 16.91
N SER A 24 10.93 4.52 18.10
CA SER A 24 11.11 5.78 18.82
C SER A 24 12.57 6.04 19.23
N VAL A 25 13.32 4.97 19.50
CA VAL A 25 14.76 5.01 19.85
C VAL A 25 15.64 5.08 18.61
N GLU A 26 15.28 4.37 17.55
CA GLU A 26 16.07 4.23 16.33
C GLU A 26 16.01 5.44 15.41
N ARG A 27 14.83 6.08 15.30
CA ARG A 27 14.63 7.27 14.46
C ARG A 27 15.63 8.39 14.76
N PRO A 28 15.86 8.82 16.01
CA PRO A 28 16.86 9.82 16.33
C PRO A 28 18.29 9.41 15.96
N GLN A 29 18.57 8.11 15.99
CA GLN A 29 19.89 7.55 15.70
C GLN A 29 20.13 7.27 14.21
N ARG A 30 19.08 7.46 13.36
CA ARG A 30 19.12 7.16 11.93
C ARG A 30 19.53 5.72 11.61
N LEU A 31 19.17 4.79 12.48
CA LEU A 31 19.34 3.35 12.27
C LEU A 31 18.21 2.88 11.35
N ASP A 32 18.52 2.63 10.09
CA ASP A 32 17.57 2.17 9.08
C ASP A 32 18.26 1.09 8.24
N THR A 33 18.26 -0.14 8.74
CA THR A 33 18.84 -1.28 8.05
C THR A 33 17.75 -2.08 7.31
N PHE A 34 18.15 -2.82 6.27
CA PHE A 34 17.19 -3.67 5.54
C PHE A 34 16.64 -4.79 6.44
N GLU A 35 17.45 -5.34 7.30
CA GLU A 35 17.08 -6.37 8.25
C GLU A 35 15.97 -5.90 9.19
N GLN A 36 16.11 -4.67 9.68
CA GLN A 36 15.13 -4.04 10.56
C GLN A 36 13.83 -3.70 9.83
N MET A 37 13.93 -3.21 8.59
CA MET A 37 12.77 -2.94 7.74
C MET A 37 11.96 -4.22 7.50
N VAL A 38 12.62 -5.33 7.18
CA VAL A 38 11.96 -6.63 6.96
C VAL A 38 11.32 -7.14 8.25
N ALA A 39 12.03 -7.06 9.37
CA ALA A 39 11.50 -7.48 10.66
C ALA A 39 10.26 -6.67 11.05
N SER A 40 10.31 -5.33 10.91
CA SER A 40 9.20 -4.42 11.19
C SER A 40 7.96 -4.74 10.36
N ILE A 41 8.13 -4.95 9.07
CA ILE A 41 7.00 -5.19 8.15
C ILE A 41 6.41 -6.58 8.40
N LEU A 42 7.24 -7.63 8.41
CA LEU A 42 6.75 -8.99 8.48
C LEU A 42 6.20 -9.38 9.85
N SER A 43 6.74 -8.84 10.96
CA SER A 43 6.18 -9.08 12.30
C SER A 43 4.74 -8.60 12.42
N LYS A 44 4.43 -7.41 11.89
CA LYS A 44 3.06 -6.86 11.88
C LYS A 44 2.11 -7.70 11.03
N LYS A 45 2.58 -8.19 9.88
CA LYS A 45 1.76 -9.04 9.00
C LYS A 45 1.52 -10.41 9.60
N ALA A 46 2.53 -11.02 10.21
CA ALA A 46 2.40 -12.26 10.95
C ALA A 46 1.45 -12.11 12.16
N ALA A 47 1.61 -11.03 12.95
CA ALA A 47 0.73 -10.74 14.08
C ALA A 47 -0.73 -10.51 13.66
N ALA A 48 -0.95 -9.95 12.47
CA ALA A 48 -2.29 -9.79 11.90
C ALA A 48 -2.89 -11.10 11.34
N GLY A 49 -2.14 -12.21 11.35
CA GLY A 49 -2.58 -13.50 10.81
C GLY A 49 -2.60 -13.57 9.28
N SER A 50 -1.80 -12.74 8.61
CA SER A 50 -1.67 -12.78 7.15
C SER A 50 -1.08 -14.11 6.70
N THR A 51 -1.60 -14.67 5.59
CA THR A 51 -1.09 -15.87 4.94
C THR A 51 -0.46 -15.57 3.59
N HIS A 52 -0.96 -14.54 2.91
CA HIS A 52 -0.51 -14.08 1.60
C HIS A 52 -0.16 -12.60 1.67
N LEU A 53 0.90 -12.19 1.01
CA LEU A 53 1.42 -10.84 1.08
C LEU A 53 1.97 -10.37 -0.25
N VAL A 54 1.55 -9.22 -0.73
CA VAL A 54 2.22 -8.45 -1.77
C VAL A 54 3.00 -7.33 -1.09
N VAL A 55 4.29 -7.24 -1.36
CA VAL A 55 5.17 -6.17 -0.89
C VAL A 55 5.60 -5.35 -2.09
N ASP A 56 5.31 -4.07 -2.05
CA ASP A 56 5.79 -3.10 -3.02
C ASP A 56 7.04 -2.39 -2.48
N ILE A 57 8.12 -2.40 -3.28
CA ILE A 57 9.39 -1.76 -2.96
C ILE A 57 9.64 -0.66 -4.00
N PRO A 58 9.29 0.59 -3.69
CA PRO A 58 9.61 1.72 -4.56
C PRO A 58 11.13 1.96 -4.59
N VAL A 59 11.69 2.08 -5.79
CA VAL A 59 13.12 2.31 -6.03
C VAL A 59 13.32 3.66 -6.69
N GLY A 60 14.04 4.56 -6.04
CA GLY A 60 14.25 5.89 -6.59
C GLY A 60 15.21 6.74 -5.74
N PRO A 61 15.70 7.86 -6.28
CA PRO A 61 16.75 8.65 -5.63
C PRO A 61 16.35 9.23 -4.27
N THR A 62 15.06 9.47 -4.05
CA THR A 62 14.50 9.99 -2.81
C THR A 62 13.78 8.93 -1.98
N ALA A 63 13.62 7.71 -2.51
CA ALA A 63 13.04 6.58 -1.80
C ALA A 63 14.00 6.01 -0.74
N LYS A 64 13.49 5.15 0.14
CA LYS A 64 14.33 4.41 1.09
C LYS A 64 15.29 3.46 0.38
N VAL A 65 14.87 2.86 -0.72
CA VAL A 65 15.68 2.00 -1.57
C VAL A 65 16.09 2.81 -2.80
N ARG A 66 17.39 3.05 -2.94
CA ARG A 66 17.93 4.01 -3.93
C ARG A 66 18.57 3.37 -5.14
N SER A 67 18.87 2.09 -5.09
CA SER A 67 19.51 1.37 -6.17
C SER A 67 18.81 0.06 -6.47
N GLN A 68 18.93 -0.42 -7.71
CA GLN A 68 18.44 -1.74 -8.10
C GLN A 68 19.14 -2.88 -7.35
N SER A 69 20.44 -2.74 -7.05
CA SER A 69 21.19 -3.71 -6.26
C SER A 69 20.64 -3.85 -4.84
N ASP A 70 20.30 -2.72 -4.21
CA ASP A 70 19.67 -2.71 -2.88
C ASP A 70 18.27 -3.30 -2.92
N ALA A 71 17.48 -2.97 -3.96
CA ALA A 71 16.16 -3.54 -4.16
C ALA A 71 16.20 -5.08 -4.28
N VAL A 72 17.13 -5.61 -5.07
CA VAL A 72 17.32 -7.06 -5.22
C VAL A 72 17.76 -7.71 -3.90
N ARG A 73 18.67 -7.08 -3.16
CA ARG A 73 19.10 -7.57 -1.84
C ARG A 73 17.92 -7.59 -0.86
N LEU A 74 17.17 -6.52 -0.79
CA LEU A 74 16.01 -6.39 0.09
C LEU A 74 14.91 -7.38 -0.29
N ARG A 75 14.62 -7.56 -1.59
CA ARG A 75 13.69 -8.58 -2.08
C ARG A 75 14.07 -9.98 -1.59
N LYS A 76 15.33 -10.39 -1.76
CA LYS A 76 15.80 -11.70 -1.32
C LYS A 76 15.65 -11.89 0.20
N LEU A 77 15.88 -10.83 0.97
CA LEU A 77 15.72 -10.86 2.42
C LEU A 77 14.25 -11.04 2.81
N PHE A 78 13.34 -10.31 2.16
CA PHE A 78 11.88 -10.49 2.35
C PHE A 78 11.46 -11.93 2.02
N GLU A 79 11.84 -12.43 0.85
CA GLU A 79 11.51 -13.79 0.39
C GLU A 79 12.04 -14.86 1.37
N TYR A 80 13.26 -14.69 1.88
CA TYR A 80 13.86 -15.59 2.84
C TYR A 80 13.09 -15.62 4.16
N VAL A 81 12.89 -14.46 4.78
CA VAL A 81 12.22 -14.38 6.10
C VAL A 81 10.74 -14.76 6.00
N ALA A 82 10.02 -14.29 4.96
CA ALA A 82 8.62 -14.63 4.74
C ALA A 82 8.40 -16.15 4.62
N ARG A 83 9.27 -16.85 3.90
CA ARG A 83 9.25 -18.32 3.78
C ARG A 83 9.36 -19.01 5.15
N HIS A 84 10.24 -18.53 6.02
CA HIS A 84 10.41 -19.09 7.37
C HIS A 84 9.20 -18.79 8.27
N LEU A 85 8.45 -17.75 7.99
CA LEU A 85 7.18 -17.41 8.67
C LEU A 85 5.97 -18.13 8.08
N GLY A 86 6.14 -18.92 7.02
CA GLY A 86 5.04 -19.59 6.33
C GLY A 86 4.16 -18.65 5.50
N LEU A 87 4.67 -17.47 5.12
CA LEU A 87 3.96 -16.49 4.30
C LEU A 87 4.22 -16.75 2.81
N VAL A 88 3.14 -16.83 2.03
CA VAL A 88 3.22 -16.79 0.56
C VAL A 88 3.37 -15.33 0.14
N THR A 89 4.48 -15.01 -0.55
CA THR A 89 4.84 -13.60 -0.76
C THR A 89 5.21 -13.32 -2.20
N THR A 90 4.66 -12.24 -2.75
CA THR A 90 5.08 -11.64 -4.03
C THR A 90 5.72 -10.29 -3.75
N ILE A 91 6.92 -10.07 -4.29
CA ILE A 91 7.64 -8.79 -4.15
C ILE A 91 7.63 -8.08 -5.49
N VAL A 92 7.10 -6.88 -5.51
CA VAL A 92 7.03 -5.99 -6.67
C VAL A 92 8.08 -4.89 -6.48
N LEU A 93 8.88 -4.63 -7.51
CA LEU A 93 9.75 -3.46 -7.53
C LEU A 93 9.08 -2.40 -8.41
N SER A 94 8.84 -1.24 -7.86
CA SER A 94 8.17 -0.13 -8.54
C SER A 94 9.05 1.11 -8.67
N ASP A 95 8.66 2.03 -9.52
CA ASP A 95 9.33 3.32 -9.64
C ASP A 95 9.01 4.21 -8.42
N GLY A 96 10.04 4.58 -7.69
CA GLY A 96 10.00 5.48 -6.53
C GLY A 96 10.63 6.84 -6.82
N SER A 97 10.81 7.21 -8.07
CA SER A 97 11.42 8.50 -8.47
C SER A 97 10.52 9.69 -8.15
N GLN A 98 9.20 9.47 -8.16
CA GLN A 98 8.19 10.46 -7.85
C GLN A 98 7.11 9.86 -6.92
N PRO A 99 6.39 10.69 -6.15
CA PRO A 99 5.17 10.27 -5.48
C PRO A 99 4.14 9.76 -6.48
N VAL A 100 3.34 8.78 -6.08
CA VAL A 100 2.23 8.24 -6.88
C VAL A 100 0.97 9.06 -6.60
N GLY A 101 0.25 9.45 -7.65
CA GLY A 101 -0.90 10.35 -7.55
C GLY A 101 -0.50 11.82 -7.44
N ARG A 102 -1.48 12.67 -7.22
CA ARG A 102 -1.30 14.14 -7.14
C ARG A 102 -1.37 14.67 -5.71
N GLY A 103 -2.14 13.99 -4.88
CA GLY A 103 -2.40 14.40 -3.51
C GLY A 103 -1.34 13.88 -2.54
N VAL A 104 -0.88 14.76 -1.65
CA VAL A 104 -0.04 14.40 -0.51
C VAL A 104 -0.79 14.75 0.76
N GLY A 105 -0.95 13.76 1.63
CA GLY A 105 -1.71 13.86 2.87
C GLY A 105 -3.12 13.26 2.78
N PRO A 106 -3.70 12.85 3.92
CA PRO A 106 -4.84 11.92 3.96
C PRO A 106 -6.06 12.35 3.17
N VAL A 107 -6.35 13.65 3.12
CA VAL A 107 -7.55 14.16 2.42
C VAL A 107 -7.34 14.17 0.92
N LEU A 108 -6.18 14.62 0.45
CA LEU A 108 -5.86 14.69 -0.98
C LEU A 108 -5.66 13.30 -1.56
N GLU A 109 -4.94 12.42 -0.86
CA GLU A 109 -4.77 11.02 -1.25
C GLU A 109 -6.12 10.29 -1.34
N ALA A 110 -7.03 10.52 -0.39
CA ALA A 110 -8.36 9.93 -0.44
C ALA A 110 -9.18 10.43 -1.64
N ARG A 111 -9.02 11.69 -2.06
CA ARG A 111 -9.64 12.22 -3.29
C ARG A 111 -9.12 11.52 -4.52
N ASP A 112 -7.81 11.38 -4.65
CA ASP A 112 -7.18 10.68 -5.77
C ASP A 112 -7.65 9.23 -5.86
N VAL A 113 -7.67 8.52 -4.73
CA VAL A 113 -8.18 7.13 -4.66
C VAL A 113 -9.64 7.06 -5.11
N MET A 114 -10.49 7.97 -4.63
CA MET A 114 -11.91 7.96 -4.99
C MET A 114 -12.13 8.35 -6.45
N ALA A 115 -11.33 9.27 -7.02
CA ALA A 115 -11.36 9.61 -8.44
C ALA A 115 -11.03 8.39 -9.32
N VAL A 116 -9.97 7.65 -8.96
CA VAL A 116 -9.60 6.39 -9.65
C VAL A 116 -10.71 5.35 -9.55
N LEU A 117 -11.28 5.14 -8.36
CA LEU A 117 -12.34 4.15 -8.17
C LEU A 117 -13.64 4.48 -8.92
N ARG A 118 -13.94 5.78 -9.09
CA ARG A 118 -15.10 6.26 -9.85
C ARG A 118 -14.87 6.29 -11.35
N GLY A 119 -13.61 6.15 -11.79
CA GLY A 119 -13.26 6.27 -13.20
C GLY A 119 -13.40 7.69 -13.74
N GLU A 120 -13.10 8.70 -12.92
CA GLU A 120 -13.13 10.11 -13.33
C GLU A 120 -12.07 10.37 -14.39
N ASP A 121 -12.41 11.17 -15.42
CA ASP A 121 -11.52 11.39 -16.57
C ASP A 121 -10.18 12.03 -16.20
N ASP A 122 -10.17 12.85 -15.14
CA ASP A 122 -8.98 13.52 -14.63
C ASP A 122 -8.30 12.74 -13.47
N ALA A 123 -8.72 11.49 -13.20
CA ALA A 123 -8.08 10.67 -12.18
C ALA A 123 -6.58 10.45 -12.47
N PRO A 124 -5.69 10.42 -11.45
CA PRO A 124 -4.27 10.20 -11.68
C PRO A 124 -4.00 8.81 -12.27
N GLY A 125 -3.48 8.81 -13.51
CA GLY A 125 -3.26 7.59 -14.29
C GLY A 125 -2.16 6.70 -13.72
N ASP A 126 -1.13 7.29 -13.14
CA ASP A 126 -0.03 6.61 -12.45
C ASP A 126 -0.54 5.84 -11.21
N LEU A 127 -1.38 6.47 -10.38
CA LEU A 127 -2.02 5.83 -9.24
C LEU A 127 -2.92 4.67 -9.67
N ARG A 128 -3.71 4.89 -10.73
CA ARG A 128 -4.58 3.86 -11.30
C ARG A 128 -3.78 2.64 -11.74
N GLU A 129 -2.73 2.86 -12.53
CA GLU A 129 -1.89 1.78 -13.05
C GLU A 129 -1.18 1.02 -11.92
N HIS A 130 -0.56 1.75 -11.00
CA HIS A 130 0.11 1.17 -9.86
C HIS A 130 -0.83 0.30 -9.00
N ALA A 131 -2.03 0.82 -8.70
CA ALA A 131 -3.02 0.09 -7.94
C ALA A 131 -3.50 -1.19 -8.65
N VAL A 132 -3.69 -1.13 -9.98
CA VAL A 132 -4.11 -2.29 -10.79
C VAL A 132 -3.02 -3.36 -10.82
N ILE A 133 -1.75 -2.97 -10.94
CA ILE A 133 -0.62 -3.92 -10.89
C ILE A 133 -0.60 -4.66 -9.55
N LEU A 134 -0.65 -3.93 -8.44
CA LEU A 134 -0.64 -4.54 -7.10
C LEU A 134 -1.87 -5.41 -6.85
N ALA A 135 -3.06 -4.95 -7.26
CA ALA A 135 -4.28 -5.73 -7.16
C ALA A 135 -4.21 -6.99 -8.03
N GLY A 136 -3.62 -6.91 -9.22
CA GLY A 136 -3.36 -8.06 -10.07
C GLY A 136 -2.54 -9.13 -9.37
N HIS A 137 -1.43 -8.75 -8.75
CA HIS A 137 -0.61 -9.68 -7.96
C HIS A 137 -1.36 -10.29 -6.77
N MET A 138 -2.24 -9.52 -6.11
CA MET A 138 -3.09 -10.05 -5.05
C MET A 138 -4.08 -11.09 -5.56
N LEU A 139 -4.67 -10.85 -6.73
CA LEU A 139 -5.64 -11.75 -7.35
C LEU A 139 -5.00 -13.06 -7.84
N GLU A 140 -3.72 -13.05 -8.20
CA GLU A 140 -2.98 -14.28 -8.56
C GLU A 140 -2.83 -15.28 -7.40
N PHE A 141 -3.10 -14.88 -6.16
CA PHE A 141 -3.17 -15.80 -5.04
C PHE A 141 -4.47 -16.62 -5.01
N ASP A 142 -5.48 -16.23 -5.78
CA ASP A 142 -6.72 -17.03 -5.88
C ASP A 142 -6.50 -18.23 -6.82
N PRO A 143 -6.56 -19.45 -6.29
CA PRO A 143 -6.36 -20.65 -7.10
C PRO A 143 -7.45 -20.87 -8.15
N ALA A 144 -8.57 -20.16 -8.05
CA ALA A 144 -9.64 -20.22 -9.04
C ALA A 144 -9.37 -19.31 -10.25
N LEU A 145 -8.38 -18.40 -10.14
CA LEU A 145 -7.97 -17.57 -11.26
C LEU A 145 -6.91 -18.31 -12.08
N GLU A 146 -7.09 -18.32 -13.40
CA GLU A 146 -6.07 -18.82 -14.32
C GLU A 146 -4.84 -17.92 -14.24
N GLY A 147 -3.66 -18.50 -14.05
CA GLY A 147 -2.41 -17.76 -13.85
C GLY A 147 -2.10 -16.75 -14.97
N GLY A 148 -1.63 -15.59 -14.59
CA GLY A 148 -1.37 -14.47 -15.48
C GLY A 148 -2.61 -13.61 -15.83
N ARG A 149 -3.77 -13.90 -15.26
CA ARG A 149 -5.01 -13.15 -15.49
C ARG A 149 -5.28 -12.06 -14.44
N GLY A 150 -4.48 -11.98 -13.39
CA GLY A 150 -4.72 -11.08 -12.26
C GLY A 150 -4.83 -9.61 -12.66
N TYR A 151 -3.93 -9.12 -13.51
CA TYR A 151 -3.97 -7.74 -14.01
C TYR A 151 -5.26 -7.44 -14.79
N ALA A 152 -5.63 -8.30 -15.75
CA ALA A 152 -6.86 -8.14 -16.52
C ALA A 152 -8.09 -8.17 -15.61
N ARG A 153 -8.09 -9.07 -14.63
CA ARG A 153 -9.18 -9.16 -13.65
C ARG A 153 -9.29 -7.92 -12.76
N ALA A 154 -8.17 -7.34 -12.35
CA ALA A 154 -8.15 -6.09 -11.60
C ALA A 154 -8.74 -4.92 -12.41
N LEU A 155 -8.38 -4.82 -13.71
CA LEU A 155 -8.99 -3.85 -14.61
C LEU A 155 -10.51 -4.02 -14.76
N GLU A 156 -10.99 -5.25 -14.93
CA GLU A 156 -12.43 -5.56 -15.00
C GLU A 156 -13.16 -5.13 -13.72
N LEU A 157 -12.60 -5.44 -12.55
CA LEU A 157 -13.18 -5.05 -11.27
C LEU A 157 -13.23 -3.54 -11.07
N LEU A 158 -12.23 -2.82 -11.57
CA LEU A 158 -12.22 -1.37 -11.55
C LEU A 158 -13.25 -0.81 -12.52
N ALA A 159 -13.23 -1.24 -13.77
CA ALA A 159 -14.11 -0.74 -14.84
C ALA A 159 -15.60 -1.03 -14.58
N SER A 160 -15.91 -2.18 -13.98
CA SER A 160 -17.29 -2.53 -13.62
C SER A 160 -17.84 -1.78 -12.40
N GLY A 161 -17.02 -0.99 -11.69
CA GLY A 161 -17.40 -0.35 -10.44
C GLY A 161 -17.44 -1.28 -9.22
N ALA A 162 -17.10 -2.55 -9.38
CA ALA A 162 -17.09 -3.52 -8.28
C ALA A 162 -16.10 -3.13 -7.17
N ALA A 163 -14.94 -2.56 -7.55
CA ALA A 163 -13.95 -2.05 -6.61
C ALA A 163 -14.50 -0.86 -5.80
N LEU A 164 -15.16 0.09 -6.46
CA LEU A 164 -15.83 1.21 -5.81
C LEU A 164 -16.90 0.72 -4.82
N ALA A 165 -17.76 -0.19 -5.26
CA ALA A 165 -18.82 -0.74 -4.42
C ALA A 165 -18.25 -1.46 -3.18
N ALA A 166 -17.12 -2.17 -3.31
CA ALA A 166 -16.45 -2.79 -2.18
C ALA A 166 -15.89 -1.75 -1.20
N MET A 167 -15.25 -0.69 -1.70
CA MET A 167 -14.75 0.41 -0.87
C MET A 167 -15.88 1.11 -0.11
N GLU A 168 -16.99 1.40 -0.75
CA GLU A 168 -18.16 2.01 -0.12
C GLU A 168 -18.71 1.15 1.03
N ARG A 169 -18.83 -0.16 0.82
CA ARG A 169 -19.25 -1.07 1.90
C ARG A 169 -18.29 -1.10 3.07
N ILE A 170 -16.99 -1.06 2.82
CA ILE A 170 -15.97 -0.97 3.87
C ILE A 170 -16.11 0.33 4.66
N ILE A 171 -16.28 1.46 3.96
CA ILE A 171 -16.49 2.78 4.59
C ILE A 171 -17.73 2.77 5.47
N GLU A 172 -18.85 2.23 4.98
CA GLU A 172 -20.08 2.10 5.77
C GLU A 172 -19.89 1.20 7.00
N ALA A 173 -19.28 0.04 6.81
CA ALA A 173 -19.03 -0.91 7.91
C ALA A 173 -18.10 -0.35 9.00
N GLN A 174 -17.20 0.58 8.64
CA GLN A 174 -16.29 1.24 9.57
C GLN A 174 -16.84 2.55 10.18
N GLY A 175 -18.03 2.97 9.79
CA GLY A 175 -18.69 4.19 10.26
C GLY A 175 -18.33 5.41 9.40
N ARG A 176 -19.12 5.62 8.36
CA ARG A 176 -19.00 6.80 7.48
C ARG A 176 -19.12 8.09 8.29
N ARG A 177 -18.21 9.01 8.10
CA ARG A 177 -18.33 10.36 8.66
C ARG A 177 -19.42 11.13 7.94
N ALA A 178 -20.33 11.75 8.71
CA ALA A 178 -21.39 12.58 8.15
C ALA A 178 -20.85 13.82 7.43
N VAL A 179 -19.73 14.37 7.91
CA VAL A 179 -19.06 15.52 7.30
C VAL A 179 -17.69 15.08 6.82
N PRO A 180 -17.40 15.16 5.51
CA PRO A 180 -16.08 14.84 5.00
C PRO A 180 -15.04 15.85 5.52
N PRO A 181 -13.79 15.43 5.72
CA PRO A 181 -12.72 16.31 6.14
C PRO A 181 -12.49 17.40 5.07
N ARG A 182 -12.29 18.64 5.53
CA ARG A 182 -12.02 19.77 4.65
C ARG A 182 -10.50 19.99 4.56
N LEU A 183 -10.07 20.56 3.42
CA LEU A 183 -8.74 21.13 3.29
C LEU A 183 -8.63 22.39 4.16
N GLY A 184 -7.40 22.74 4.54
CA GLY A 184 -7.11 23.99 5.21
C GLY A 184 -7.55 25.20 4.37
N ALA A 185 -7.82 26.31 5.04
CA ALA A 185 -8.28 27.54 4.39
C ALA A 185 -7.15 28.32 3.68
N HIS A 186 -5.91 27.98 3.96
CA HIS A 186 -4.75 28.66 3.39
C HIS A 186 -4.06 27.75 2.36
N SER A 187 -3.75 28.33 1.20
CA SER A 187 -2.97 27.68 0.15
C SER A 187 -1.75 28.53 -0.19
N PHE A 188 -0.65 27.87 -0.55
CA PHE A 188 0.53 28.51 -1.07
C PHE A 188 1.03 27.70 -2.26
N ASP A 189 1.24 28.37 -3.39
CA ASP A 189 1.71 27.74 -4.61
C ASP A 189 3.24 27.77 -4.66
N VAL A 190 3.84 26.59 -4.80
CA VAL A 190 5.26 26.44 -5.07
C VAL A 190 5.40 26.00 -6.52
N LEU A 191 5.94 26.89 -7.34
CA LEU A 191 6.19 26.57 -8.75
C LEU A 191 7.49 25.78 -8.86
N ALA A 192 7.48 24.80 -9.76
CA ALA A 192 8.71 24.11 -10.15
C ALA A 192 9.64 25.09 -10.87
N PRO A 193 10.97 24.99 -10.66
CA PRO A 193 11.94 25.85 -11.35
C PRO A 193 11.97 25.60 -12.85
#